data_d159c751088c7287cd3e08a09e47e9dc
#
_entry.id   d159c751088c7287cd3e08a09e47e9dc
#
_cell.length_a   1.000
_cell.length_b   1.000
_cell.length_c   1.000
_cell.angle_alpha   90.00
_cell.angle_beta   90.00
_cell.angle_gamma   90.00
#
_symmetry.space_group_name_H-M   'P 1'
#
loop_
_entity.id
_entity.type
_entity.pdbx_description
1 polymer ?
#
loop_
_entity_poly.entity_id
_entity_poly.type
_entity_poly.pdbx_seq_one_letter_code
_entity_poly.pdbx_strand_id
1 'polypeptide(L)'
;MPEVQLKKPLAKYIDHTLLKADATPGQIKKLCAEAEEYQFASVCVNSCYARLAHDCLRGRGVAVCCVVGFPLGAMTPRAMAYEARCAAEDGATEIDMVLPVGALKAGDDETVRETIGAVVEAVTGRAIVKVILETCLLTDAEKVRACQLAESVGAAFVKTSTGFSSGGATEHDVALMR
;
A
#
# COMPACT_ATOMS: atom_id res chain seq x y z
N MET A 1 -27.19 -14.19 5.43
CA MET A 1 -26.17 -13.17 5.75
C MET A 1 -26.80 -11.81 5.55
N PRO A 2 -26.63 -10.83 6.44
CA PRO A 2 -27.12 -9.48 6.16
C PRO A 2 -26.41 -8.93 4.92
N GLU A 3 -27.19 -8.38 4.01
CA GLU A 3 -26.71 -7.74 2.79
C GLU A 3 -25.81 -6.56 3.20
N VAL A 4 -24.52 -6.63 2.86
CA VAL A 4 -23.58 -5.54 3.14
C VAL A 4 -23.88 -4.41 2.18
N GLN A 5 -24.54 -3.36 2.66
CA GLN A 5 -24.80 -2.17 1.87
C GLN A 5 -23.52 -1.34 1.70
N LEU A 6 -22.94 -1.38 0.52
CA LEU A 6 -21.75 -0.58 0.22
C LEU A 6 -22.12 0.92 0.21
N LYS A 7 -21.28 1.73 0.89
CA LYS A 7 -21.46 3.20 0.93
C LYS A 7 -21.12 3.90 -0.40
N LYS A 8 -20.38 3.23 -1.27
CA LYS A 8 -19.95 3.70 -2.60
C LYS A 8 -20.08 2.55 -3.62
N PRO A 9 -20.08 2.84 -4.93
CA PRO A 9 -19.97 1.78 -5.95
C PRO A 9 -18.76 0.88 -5.71
N LEU A 10 -18.88 -0.42 -5.99
CA LEU A 10 -17.81 -1.41 -5.74
C LEU A 10 -16.46 -1.00 -6.37
N ALA A 11 -16.49 -0.40 -7.56
CA ALA A 11 -15.31 0.10 -8.24
C ALA A 11 -14.46 1.05 -7.37
N LYS A 12 -15.09 1.84 -6.50
CA LYS A 12 -14.40 2.78 -5.59
C LYS A 12 -13.72 2.11 -4.37
N TYR A 13 -13.71 0.79 -4.32
CA TYR A 13 -12.95 -0.02 -3.34
C TYR A 13 -11.84 -0.84 -3.99
N ILE A 14 -11.57 -0.65 -5.29
CA ILE A 14 -10.60 -1.43 -6.05
C ILE A 14 -9.38 -0.58 -6.36
N ASP A 15 -8.20 -1.07 -5.95
CA ASP A 15 -6.90 -0.60 -6.41
C ASP A 15 -6.49 -1.50 -7.60
N HIS A 16 -6.62 -0.98 -8.84
CA HIS A 16 -6.28 -1.73 -10.04
C HIS A 16 -4.76 -1.86 -10.16
N THR A 17 -4.22 -3.09 -10.10
CA THR A 17 -2.83 -3.33 -9.70
C THR A 17 -2.01 -4.03 -10.77
N LEU A 18 -0.80 -3.52 -11.05
CA LEU A 18 0.23 -4.19 -11.87
C LEU A 18 1.62 -3.97 -11.25
N LEU A 19 2.15 -5.02 -10.61
CA LEU A 19 3.41 -4.99 -9.85
C LEU A 19 4.46 -6.01 -10.36
N LYS A 20 4.23 -6.61 -11.51
CA LYS A 20 5.18 -7.57 -12.10
C LYS A 20 6.50 -6.87 -12.45
N ALA A 21 7.61 -7.57 -12.23
CA ALA A 21 8.95 -7.04 -12.53
C ALA A 21 9.17 -6.73 -14.03
N ASP A 22 8.45 -7.43 -14.89
CA ASP A 22 8.49 -7.30 -16.35
C ASP A 22 7.40 -6.37 -16.91
N ALA A 23 6.69 -5.63 -16.04
CA ALA A 23 5.68 -4.66 -16.46
C ALA A 23 6.30 -3.61 -17.41
N THR A 24 5.60 -3.31 -18.50
CA THR A 24 6.05 -2.35 -19.50
C THR A 24 5.25 -1.05 -19.45
N PRO A 25 5.80 0.08 -19.94
CA PRO A 25 5.05 1.34 -20.02
C PRO A 25 3.71 1.22 -20.77
N GLY A 26 3.64 0.36 -21.80
CA GLY A 26 2.40 0.10 -22.54
C GLY A 26 1.33 -0.58 -21.68
N GLN A 27 1.73 -1.51 -20.82
CA GLN A 27 0.83 -2.18 -19.87
C GLN A 27 0.35 -1.22 -18.77
N ILE A 28 1.22 -0.31 -18.29
CA ILE A 28 0.82 0.71 -17.33
C ILE A 28 -0.21 1.68 -17.93
N LYS A 29 -0.01 2.13 -19.19
CA LYS A 29 -0.99 2.97 -19.88
C LYS A 29 -2.34 2.26 -20.03
N LYS A 30 -2.34 0.96 -20.35
CA LYS A 30 -3.56 0.15 -20.43
C LYS A 30 -4.24 0.07 -19.06
N LEU A 31 -3.49 -0.21 -17.98
CA LEU A 31 -3.98 -0.22 -16.60
C LEU A 31 -4.69 1.10 -16.25
N CYS A 32 -4.07 2.23 -16.59
CA CYS A 32 -4.65 3.55 -16.34
C CYS A 32 -5.94 3.77 -17.12
N ALA A 33 -5.99 3.38 -18.41
CA ALA A 33 -7.18 3.50 -19.23
C ALA A 33 -8.34 2.66 -18.68
N GLU A 34 -8.09 1.42 -18.26
CA GLU A 34 -9.08 0.56 -17.60
C GLU A 34 -9.57 1.19 -16.29
N ALA A 35 -8.66 1.73 -15.47
CA ALA A 35 -9.02 2.36 -14.20
C ALA A 35 -9.88 3.63 -14.41
N GLU A 36 -9.63 4.40 -15.45
CA GLU A 36 -10.47 5.54 -15.86
C GLU A 36 -11.83 5.06 -16.34
N GLU A 37 -11.88 4.06 -17.23
CA GLU A 37 -13.14 3.53 -17.79
C GLU A 37 -14.07 3.00 -16.70
N TYR A 38 -13.56 2.19 -15.77
CA TYR A 38 -14.34 1.59 -14.70
C TYR A 38 -14.41 2.45 -13.43
N GLN A 39 -13.77 3.62 -13.42
CA GLN A 39 -13.75 4.54 -12.29
C GLN A 39 -13.29 3.88 -10.98
N PHE A 40 -12.22 3.09 -11.03
CA PHE A 40 -11.62 2.47 -9.84
C PHE A 40 -11.13 3.53 -8.83
N ALA A 41 -10.83 3.10 -7.61
CA ALA A 41 -10.32 3.99 -6.55
C ALA A 41 -8.93 4.49 -6.92
N SER A 42 -8.04 3.58 -7.31
CA SER A 42 -6.67 3.88 -7.69
C SER A 42 -6.14 2.90 -8.75
N VAL A 43 -4.98 3.25 -9.33
CA VAL A 43 -4.04 2.27 -9.88
C VAL A 43 -2.93 2.04 -8.86
N CYS A 44 -2.41 0.79 -8.75
CA CYS A 44 -1.27 0.48 -7.89
C CYS A 44 -0.11 -0.06 -8.74
N VAL A 45 1.03 0.64 -8.67
CA VAL A 45 2.21 0.39 -9.53
C VAL A 45 3.52 0.43 -8.74
N ASN A 46 4.60 -0.08 -9.33
CA ASN A 46 5.95 0.13 -8.78
C ASN A 46 6.35 1.61 -8.89
N SER A 47 7.19 2.09 -7.97
CA SER A 47 7.59 3.49 -7.84
C SER A 47 8.18 4.09 -9.13
N CYS A 48 8.86 3.29 -9.94
CA CYS A 48 9.40 3.71 -11.24
C CYS A 48 8.33 4.12 -12.28
N TYR A 49 7.06 3.79 -12.04
CA TYR A 49 5.93 4.14 -12.91
C TYR A 49 5.03 5.25 -12.33
N ALA A 50 5.36 5.82 -11.17
CA ALA A 50 4.56 6.86 -10.52
C ALA A 50 4.26 8.04 -11.47
N ARG A 51 5.29 8.60 -12.08
CA ARG A 51 5.15 9.72 -13.03
C ARG A 51 4.29 9.37 -14.24
N LEU A 52 4.52 8.20 -14.84
CA LEU A 52 3.74 7.76 -16.00
C LEU A 52 2.26 7.59 -15.65
N ALA A 53 1.95 6.93 -14.53
CA ALA A 53 0.57 6.75 -14.07
C ALA A 53 -0.10 8.10 -13.74
N HIS A 54 0.62 9.00 -13.04
CA HIS A 54 0.15 10.35 -12.76
C HIS A 54 -0.20 11.12 -14.03
N ASP A 55 0.68 11.10 -15.05
CA ASP A 55 0.45 11.83 -16.30
C ASP A 55 -0.75 11.26 -17.08
N CYS A 56 -0.96 9.94 -17.05
CA CYS A 56 -2.13 9.30 -17.65
C CYS A 56 -3.45 9.64 -16.94
N LEU A 57 -3.43 9.80 -15.61
CA LEU A 57 -4.63 9.91 -14.79
C LEU A 57 -4.93 11.33 -14.29
N ARG A 58 -4.12 12.31 -14.67
CA ARG A 58 -4.30 13.71 -14.25
C ARG A 58 -5.69 14.21 -14.59
N GLY A 59 -6.46 14.60 -13.57
CA GLY A 59 -7.82 15.11 -13.72
C GLY A 59 -8.89 14.05 -13.99
N ARG A 60 -8.58 12.75 -13.89
CA ARG A 60 -9.50 11.65 -14.20
C ARG A 60 -10.26 11.09 -13.00
N GLY A 61 -9.95 11.56 -11.77
CA GLY A 61 -10.63 11.11 -10.54
C GLY A 61 -10.25 9.71 -10.06
N VAL A 62 -9.10 9.19 -10.54
CA VAL A 62 -8.47 7.94 -10.10
C VAL A 62 -7.15 8.29 -9.42
N ALA A 63 -6.91 7.77 -8.21
CA ALA A 63 -5.67 8.01 -7.48
C ALA A 63 -4.50 7.19 -8.05
N VAL A 64 -3.28 7.65 -7.79
CA VAL A 64 -2.05 6.89 -8.07
C VAL A 64 -1.49 6.39 -6.76
N CYS A 65 -1.47 5.07 -6.59
CA CYS A 65 -0.83 4.36 -5.50
C CYS A 65 0.50 3.78 -5.96
N CYS A 66 1.54 3.90 -5.14
CA CYS A 66 2.83 3.26 -5.39
C CYS A 66 3.24 2.39 -4.22
N VAL A 67 3.77 1.19 -4.52
CA VAL A 67 4.38 0.34 -3.49
C VAL A 67 5.78 0.84 -3.15
N VAL A 68 6.19 0.70 -1.88
CA VAL A 68 7.55 1.00 -1.40
C VAL A 68 8.05 -0.09 -0.45
N GLY A 69 9.36 -0.35 -0.48
CA GLY A 69 9.94 -1.48 0.25
C GLY A 69 9.41 -2.84 -0.22
N PHE A 70 8.88 -2.91 -1.41
CA PHE A 70 8.07 -4.01 -1.90
C PHE A 70 8.89 -5.06 -2.65
N PRO A 71 8.59 -6.37 -2.47
CA PRO A 71 7.52 -6.93 -1.61
C PRO A 71 7.98 -7.34 -0.21
N LEU A 72 9.23 -7.11 0.18
CA LEU A 72 9.86 -7.74 1.34
C LEU A 72 9.80 -6.92 2.64
N GLY A 73 9.65 -5.59 2.57
CA GLY A 73 9.79 -4.70 3.72
C GLY A 73 11.19 -4.68 4.35
N ALA A 74 12.17 -5.32 3.71
CA ALA A 74 13.52 -5.52 4.23
C ALA A 74 14.46 -4.39 3.81
N MET A 75 14.09 -3.16 4.16
CA MET A 75 14.86 -1.94 3.87
C MET A 75 15.12 -1.17 5.16
N THR A 76 16.16 -0.32 5.13
CA THR A 76 16.35 0.64 6.23
C THR A 76 15.22 1.69 6.21
N PRO A 77 14.81 2.24 7.38
CA PRO A 77 13.76 3.27 7.45
C PRO A 77 14.04 4.44 6.49
N ARG A 78 15.27 4.92 6.45
CA ARG A 78 15.70 6.02 5.58
C ARG A 78 15.56 5.71 4.08
N ALA A 79 15.90 4.49 3.66
CA ALA A 79 15.81 4.09 2.25
C ALA A 79 14.34 3.98 1.81
N MET A 80 13.48 3.40 2.64
CA MET A 80 12.04 3.28 2.38
C MET A 80 11.36 4.66 2.35
N ALA A 81 11.68 5.55 3.28
CA ALA A 81 11.19 6.92 3.30
C ALA A 81 11.64 7.72 2.06
N TYR A 82 12.88 7.50 1.59
CA TYR A 82 13.37 8.12 0.36
C TYR A 82 12.59 7.66 -0.87
N GLU A 83 12.33 6.35 -1.00
CA GLU A 83 11.52 5.81 -2.09
C GLU A 83 10.10 6.38 -2.07
N ALA A 84 9.47 6.44 -0.90
CA ALA A 84 8.14 7.02 -0.74
C ALA A 84 8.08 8.49 -1.15
N ARG A 85 9.08 9.27 -0.73
CA ARG A 85 9.19 10.68 -1.12
C ARG A 85 9.31 10.84 -2.63
N CYS A 86 10.19 10.09 -3.29
CA CYS A 86 10.32 10.12 -4.74
C CYS A 86 9.02 9.78 -5.45
N ALA A 87 8.30 8.74 -5.00
CA ALA A 87 7.00 8.36 -5.56
C ALA A 87 5.96 9.48 -5.40
N ALA A 88 5.90 10.13 -4.23
CA ALA A 88 4.98 11.24 -3.98
C ALA A 88 5.35 12.50 -4.81
N GLU A 89 6.63 12.81 -5.00
CA GLU A 89 7.11 13.88 -5.87
C GLU A 89 6.78 13.60 -7.34
N ASP A 90 6.73 12.34 -7.74
CA ASP A 90 6.31 11.86 -9.06
C ASP A 90 4.79 11.78 -9.23
N GLY A 91 4.02 12.16 -8.20
CA GLY A 91 2.57 12.34 -8.29
C GLY A 91 1.76 11.19 -7.70
N ALA A 92 2.38 10.26 -6.96
CA ALA A 92 1.62 9.31 -6.15
C ALA A 92 0.90 10.04 -5.01
N THR A 93 -0.37 9.71 -4.80
CA THR A 93 -1.21 10.22 -3.71
C THR A 93 -1.51 9.19 -2.64
N GLU A 94 -1.10 7.95 -2.88
CA GLU A 94 -1.18 6.83 -1.95
C GLU A 94 0.13 6.04 -1.99
N ILE A 95 0.62 5.63 -0.83
CA ILE A 95 1.85 4.85 -0.66
C ILE A 95 1.52 3.57 0.09
N ASP A 96 1.72 2.43 -0.55
CA ASP A 96 1.57 1.10 0.03
C ASP A 96 2.95 0.57 0.44
N MET A 97 3.33 0.79 1.70
CA MET A 97 4.60 0.29 2.23
C MET A 97 4.47 -1.12 2.78
N VAL A 98 5.52 -1.90 2.71
CA VAL A 98 5.56 -3.21 3.36
C VAL A 98 6.15 -3.09 4.76
N LEU A 99 5.48 -3.71 5.74
CA LEU A 99 5.92 -3.80 7.13
C LEU A 99 7.34 -4.41 7.21
N PRO A 100 8.24 -3.93 8.08
CA PRO A 100 9.50 -4.60 8.39
C PRO A 100 9.22 -5.87 9.24
N VAL A 101 8.75 -6.93 8.57
CA VAL A 101 8.26 -8.18 9.21
C VAL A 101 9.30 -8.78 10.15
N GLY A 102 10.58 -8.76 9.77
CA GLY A 102 11.66 -9.29 10.61
C GLY A 102 11.78 -8.57 11.96
N ALA A 103 11.67 -7.25 11.97
CA ALA A 103 11.69 -6.44 13.20
C ALA A 103 10.47 -6.74 14.08
N LEU A 104 9.27 -6.79 13.47
CA LEU A 104 8.06 -7.15 14.21
C LEU A 104 8.18 -8.53 14.88
N LYS A 105 8.67 -9.54 14.15
CA LYS A 105 8.86 -10.90 14.69
C LYS A 105 9.91 -10.97 15.79
N ALA A 106 10.93 -10.12 15.75
CA ALA A 106 11.92 -9.99 16.79
C ALA A 106 11.42 -9.24 18.04
N GLY A 107 10.21 -8.66 18.00
CA GLY A 107 9.68 -7.83 19.08
C GLY A 107 10.27 -6.41 19.10
N ASP A 108 10.97 -6.00 18.05
CA ASP A 108 11.57 -4.67 17.91
C ASP A 108 10.52 -3.67 17.38
N ASP A 109 9.61 -3.29 18.27
CA ASP A 109 8.53 -2.34 17.97
C ASP A 109 9.05 -0.93 17.69
N GLU A 110 10.23 -0.59 18.19
CA GLU A 110 10.89 0.70 17.94
C GLU A 110 11.25 0.83 16.44
N THR A 111 11.96 -0.14 15.90
CA THR A 111 12.29 -0.20 14.46
C THR A 111 11.04 -0.22 13.58
N VAL A 112 9.96 -0.91 14.01
CA VAL A 112 8.69 -0.91 13.27
C VAL A 112 8.08 0.49 13.24
N ARG A 113 7.97 1.17 14.40
CA ARG A 113 7.46 2.55 14.48
C ARG A 113 8.32 3.53 13.70
N GLU A 114 9.65 3.45 13.84
CA GLU A 114 10.58 4.30 13.10
C GLU A 114 10.39 4.15 11.60
N THR A 115 10.29 2.90 11.11
CA THR A 115 10.16 2.63 9.67
C THR A 115 8.86 3.19 9.12
N ILE A 116 7.72 2.92 9.76
CA ILE A 116 6.42 3.40 9.30
C ILE A 116 6.35 4.94 9.44
N GLY A 117 6.77 5.47 10.59
CA GLY A 117 6.78 6.90 10.87
C GLY A 117 7.63 7.70 9.89
N ALA A 118 8.81 7.19 9.52
CA ALA A 118 9.67 7.84 8.53
C ALA A 118 9.00 7.93 7.14
N VAL A 119 8.23 6.90 6.74
CA VAL A 119 7.47 6.92 5.48
C VAL A 119 6.32 7.92 5.57
N VAL A 120 5.54 7.90 6.67
CA VAL A 120 4.43 8.84 6.89
C VAL A 120 4.92 10.29 6.86
N GLU A 121 6.01 10.59 7.56
CA GLU A 121 6.62 11.93 7.58
C GLU A 121 7.07 12.36 6.18
N ALA A 122 7.75 11.46 5.45
CA ALA A 122 8.30 11.75 4.12
C ALA A 122 7.24 12.17 3.09
N VAL A 123 5.98 11.75 3.27
CA VAL A 123 4.89 12.02 2.33
C VAL A 123 3.78 12.89 2.90
N THR A 124 3.97 13.45 4.11
CA THR A 124 2.99 14.31 4.79
C THR A 124 2.55 15.46 3.89
N GLY A 125 1.23 15.65 3.79
CA GLY A 125 0.60 16.68 2.95
C GLY A 125 0.56 16.35 1.45
N ARG A 126 1.10 15.22 1.01
CA ARG A 126 1.12 14.78 -0.40
C ARG A 126 0.39 13.46 -0.64
N ALA A 127 0.61 12.48 0.23
CA ALA A 127 0.05 11.14 0.08
C ALA A 127 -0.38 10.56 1.43
N ILE A 128 -1.32 9.62 1.40
CA ILE A 128 -1.65 8.76 2.54
C ILE A 128 -0.80 7.51 2.50
N VAL A 129 -0.55 6.91 3.67
CA VAL A 129 0.21 5.67 3.80
C VAL A 129 -0.70 4.51 4.18
N LYS A 130 -0.54 3.38 3.48
CA LYS A 130 -1.17 2.10 3.79
C LYS A 130 -0.05 1.09 4.09
N VAL A 131 -0.15 0.36 5.21
CA VAL A 131 0.88 -0.59 5.64
C VAL A 131 0.44 -2.01 5.30
N ILE A 132 1.18 -2.69 4.43
CA ILE A 132 0.97 -4.09 4.08
C ILE A 132 1.63 -4.94 5.17
N LEU A 133 0.82 -5.70 5.91
CA LEU A 133 1.28 -6.50 7.05
C LEU A 133 1.92 -7.82 6.64
N GLU A 134 1.55 -8.39 5.49
CA GLU A 134 1.87 -9.75 5.03
C GLU A 134 1.37 -10.79 6.03
N THR A 135 0.06 -10.82 6.24
CA THR A 135 -0.61 -11.58 7.32
C THR A 135 -0.28 -13.07 7.33
N CYS A 136 0.03 -13.68 6.18
CA CYS A 136 0.41 -15.07 6.10
C CYS A 136 1.74 -15.42 6.80
N LEU A 137 2.55 -14.42 7.15
CA LEU A 137 3.81 -14.58 7.90
C LEU A 137 3.62 -14.32 9.41
N LEU A 138 2.44 -13.87 9.84
CA LEU A 138 2.19 -13.35 11.18
C LEU A 138 1.19 -14.21 11.95
N THR A 139 1.43 -14.35 13.26
CA THR A 139 0.41 -14.81 14.21
C THR A 139 -0.64 -13.73 14.44
N ASP A 140 -1.80 -14.09 14.98
CA ASP A 140 -2.86 -13.12 15.27
C ASP A 140 -2.43 -12.03 16.25
N ALA A 141 -1.63 -12.38 17.27
CA ALA A 141 -1.06 -11.39 18.19
C ALA A 141 -0.11 -10.41 17.49
N GLU A 142 0.69 -10.88 16.54
CA GLU A 142 1.57 -10.03 15.72
C GLU A 142 0.77 -9.13 14.77
N LYS A 143 -0.33 -9.62 14.18
CA LYS A 143 -1.23 -8.80 13.33
C LYS A 143 -1.83 -7.64 14.12
N VAL A 144 -2.38 -7.92 15.30
CA VAL A 144 -2.96 -6.89 16.20
C VAL A 144 -1.88 -5.85 16.57
N ARG A 145 -0.71 -6.32 17.00
CA ARG A 145 0.42 -5.43 17.36
C ARG A 145 0.84 -4.56 16.18
N ALA A 146 0.95 -5.13 14.98
CA ALA A 146 1.31 -4.39 13.76
C ALA A 146 0.29 -3.30 13.42
N CYS A 147 -1.03 -3.58 13.55
CA CYS A 147 -2.08 -2.59 13.35
C CYS A 147 -1.95 -1.43 14.35
N GLN A 148 -1.75 -1.72 15.65
CA GLN A 148 -1.59 -0.71 16.69
C GLN A 148 -0.35 0.16 16.48
N LEU A 149 0.77 -0.46 16.07
CA LEU A 149 2.00 0.28 15.73
C LEU A 149 1.78 1.19 14.52
N ALA A 150 1.15 0.70 13.46
CA ALA A 150 0.85 1.48 12.26
C ALA A 150 -0.07 2.68 12.56
N GLU A 151 -1.13 2.46 13.34
CA GLU A 151 -2.05 3.50 13.78
C GLU A 151 -1.34 4.57 14.63
N SER A 152 -0.48 4.15 15.58
CA SER A 152 0.23 5.04 16.50
C SER A 152 1.13 6.07 15.82
N VAL A 153 1.57 5.80 14.59
CA VAL A 153 2.46 6.68 13.81
C VAL A 153 1.76 7.30 12.58
N GLY A 154 0.43 7.20 12.51
CA GLY A 154 -0.39 7.94 11.56
C GLY A 154 -0.57 7.29 10.20
N ALA A 155 -0.38 5.98 10.07
CA ALA A 155 -0.79 5.27 8.87
C ALA A 155 -2.31 5.35 8.69
N ALA A 156 -2.78 5.61 7.46
CA ALA A 156 -4.20 5.76 7.17
C ALA A 156 -4.93 4.43 7.03
N PHE A 157 -4.22 3.37 6.62
CA PHE A 157 -4.76 2.02 6.42
C PHE A 157 -3.72 0.96 6.77
N VAL A 158 -4.23 -0.25 7.05
CA VAL A 158 -3.47 -1.49 7.02
C VAL A 158 -4.03 -2.40 5.92
N LYS A 159 -3.16 -3.17 5.27
CA LYS A 159 -3.50 -4.12 4.19
C LYS A 159 -2.99 -5.51 4.57
N THR A 160 -3.67 -6.56 4.09
CA THR A 160 -3.31 -7.93 4.45
C THR A 160 -2.02 -8.40 3.79
N SER A 161 -1.85 -8.18 2.49
CA SER A 161 -0.94 -9.00 1.69
C SER A 161 -0.31 -8.26 0.52
N THR A 162 0.91 -8.65 0.18
CA THR A 162 1.61 -8.18 -1.03
C THR A 162 1.07 -8.85 -2.31
N GLY A 163 0.56 -10.07 -2.21
CA GLY A 163 0.27 -10.94 -3.35
C GLY A 163 1.50 -11.67 -3.92
N PHE A 164 2.68 -11.53 -3.28
CA PHE A 164 3.95 -12.15 -3.68
C PHE A 164 4.44 -13.19 -2.65
N SER A 165 3.64 -13.50 -1.64
CA SER A 165 3.92 -14.53 -0.63
C SER A 165 2.97 -15.71 -0.76
N SER A 166 3.00 -16.63 0.20
CA SER A 166 2.24 -17.89 0.16
C SER A 166 0.75 -17.79 0.44
N GLY A 167 0.28 -16.62 0.98
CA GLY A 167 -1.11 -16.41 1.36
C GLY A 167 -1.66 -15.06 0.91
N GLY A 168 -2.98 -14.90 1.04
CA GLY A 168 -3.72 -13.68 0.73
C GLY A 168 -4.69 -13.31 1.86
N ALA A 169 -5.64 -12.43 1.56
CA ALA A 169 -6.63 -11.99 2.52
C ALA A 169 -7.57 -13.13 2.94
N THR A 170 -7.88 -13.21 4.24
CA THR A 170 -8.93 -14.06 4.80
C THR A 170 -9.98 -13.22 5.52
N GLU A 171 -11.21 -13.74 5.65
CA GLU A 171 -12.26 -13.07 6.43
C GLU A 171 -11.83 -12.87 7.89
N HIS A 172 -11.11 -13.86 8.45
CA HIS A 172 -10.55 -13.78 9.80
C HIS A 172 -9.56 -12.62 9.94
N ASP A 173 -8.59 -12.51 9.02
CA ASP A 173 -7.58 -11.44 9.05
C ASP A 173 -8.22 -10.05 8.96
N VAL A 174 -9.18 -9.89 8.03
CA VAL A 174 -9.88 -8.61 7.86
C VAL A 174 -10.69 -8.24 9.10
N ALA A 175 -11.36 -9.21 9.73
CA ALA A 175 -12.09 -8.97 10.97
C ALA A 175 -11.17 -8.61 12.15
N LEU A 176 -10.00 -9.26 12.23
CA LEU A 176 -9.01 -9.02 13.27
C LEU A 176 -8.33 -7.64 13.14
N MET A 177 -8.07 -7.22 11.92
CA MET A 177 -7.39 -5.94 11.60
C MET A 177 -8.31 -4.71 11.75
N ARG A 178 -9.64 -4.92 11.84
CA ARG A 178 -10.65 -3.87 11.99
C ARG A 178 -10.85 -3.49 13.45
#